data_a194388415c6350f7f666d7b7134dc8c
#
_entry.id   a194388415c6350f7f666d7b7134dc8c
#
_cell.length_a   1.000
_cell.length_b   1.000
_cell.length_c   1.000
_cell.angle_alpha   90.00
_cell.angle_beta   90.00
_cell.angle_gamma   90.00
#
_symmetry.space_group_name_H-M   'P 1'
#
loop_
_entity.id
_entity.type
_entity.pdbx_description
1 polymer ?
#
loop_
_entity_poly.entity_id
_entity_poly.type
_entity_poly.pdbx_seq_one_letter_code
_entity_poly.pdbx_strand_id
1 'polypeptide(L)'
;MKKILPFIIGLFVALLCSDVQAQPNILLGNVEYTIDTLETFQCGPGSEYIAIQLRRVSDRQGRIDAYILKVDSKNPYISFEEVLGSGKVVGTERPSDMAARNTTDTKIFFGGTNGDFFVTQGDVGKPVGVTIVNNEFATFPDHHEGRRIGAIDEQMRGAIGNAASFSGSVTIAGETKPIKRVNYSRGENELVLYNIHNGTSTNTNEHGTELLVQLVEGDTWHTNCDVKAVVKTVENGKGNMSLTAGMNVLSGHGEMATFLSTANEGDTIAIQLAFTIDGEVKNIAQCIGGDTYALIVENGQVVESNFWNESHPRTAFGQSAEGDTLLFCVVDGRGKSVGCNTQDLGAIIHHYGAYKAVNWDGGGSSCMYLQ
;
A
#
# COMPACT_ATOMS: atom_id res chain seq x y z
N MET A 1 69.81 13.77 49.73
CA MET A 1 68.84 14.85 49.51
C MET A 1 68.23 14.62 48.18
N LYS A 2 66.97 14.03 48.09
CA LYS A 2 66.21 13.82 46.88
C LYS A 2 65.23 15.00 46.72
N LYS A 3 65.35 15.73 45.63
CA LYS A 3 64.42 16.82 45.28
C LYS A 3 63.15 16.22 44.65
N ILE A 4 62.02 16.48 45.25
CA ILE A 4 60.70 16.13 44.73
C ILE A 4 60.24 17.34 43.93
N LEU A 5 59.93 17.09 42.61
CA LEU A 5 59.38 18.06 41.69
C LEU A 5 57.84 17.92 41.70
N PRO A 6 57.08 18.98 41.94
CA PRO A 6 55.62 18.87 41.88
C PRO A 6 55.13 18.83 40.45
N PHE A 7 54.34 17.79 40.13
CA PHE A 7 53.61 17.65 38.87
C PHE A 7 52.30 18.49 38.95
N ILE A 8 52.23 19.56 38.18
CA ILE A 8 51.00 20.36 38.02
C ILE A 8 50.17 19.70 36.94
N ILE A 9 49.07 19.04 37.34
CA ILE A 9 48.05 18.52 36.38
C ILE A 9 47.15 19.71 36.02
N GLY A 10 47.35 20.25 34.83
CA GLY A 10 46.45 21.22 34.24
C GLY A 10 45.19 20.51 33.73
N LEU A 11 44.05 20.77 34.39
CA LEU A 11 42.76 20.31 33.95
C LEU A 11 42.30 21.14 32.72
N PHE A 12 42.48 20.61 31.54
CA PHE A 12 41.90 21.20 30.31
C PHE A 12 40.41 20.88 30.29
N VAL A 13 39.55 21.84 30.66
CA VAL A 13 38.12 21.79 30.42
C VAL A 13 37.93 22.19 28.95
N ALA A 14 37.78 21.20 28.06
CA ALA A 14 37.30 21.44 26.70
C ALA A 14 35.83 21.80 26.81
N LEU A 15 35.50 23.06 26.67
CA LEU A 15 34.14 23.48 26.33
C LEU A 15 33.83 22.93 24.93
N LEU A 16 33.06 21.82 24.86
CA LEU A 16 32.37 21.41 23.66
C LEU A 16 31.28 22.46 23.40
N CYS A 17 31.61 23.48 22.62
CA CYS A 17 30.58 24.22 21.92
C CYS A 17 29.91 23.21 20.95
N SER A 18 28.80 22.66 21.37
CA SER A 18 27.89 22.05 20.44
C SER A 18 27.46 23.17 19.48
N ASP A 19 27.94 23.13 18.24
CA ASP A 19 27.34 23.91 17.17
C ASP A 19 25.85 23.57 17.16
N VAL A 20 25.02 24.52 17.60
CA VAL A 20 23.57 24.48 17.39
C VAL A 20 23.43 24.67 15.89
N GLN A 21 23.45 23.57 15.13
CA GLN A 21 23.01 23.60 13.75
C GLN A 21 21.61 24.20 13.73
N ALA A 22 21.47 25.31 13.02
CA ALA A 22 20.16 25.93 12.84
C ALA A 22 19.21 24.84 12.33
N GLN A 23 18.12 24.60 13.06
CA GLN A 23 17.10 23.64 12.66
C GLN A 23 16.63 24.00 11.24
N PRO A 24 16.57 23.04 10.31
CA PRO A 24 16.15 23.33 8.93
C PRO A 24 14.72 23.85 8.94
N ASN A 25 14.48 24.93 8.21
CA ASN A 25 13.11 25.45 8.01
C ASN A 25 12.50 24.76 6.79
N ILE A 26 11.17 24.67 6.78
CA ILE A 26 10.38 24.16 5.65
C ILE A 26 9.30 25.17 5.28
N LEU A 27 9.03 25.30 3.99
CA LEU A 27 7.90 26.07 3.47
C LEU A 27 6.68 25.16 3.31
N LEU A 28 5.58 25.51 3.97
CA LEU A 28 4.26 24.89 3.77
C LEU A 28 3.37 25.95 3.12
N GLY A 29 3.06 25.76 1.85
CA GLY A 29 2.54 26.84 1.00
C GLY A 29 3.50 28.04 1.01
N ASN A 30 3.02 29.20 1.48
CA ASN A 30 3.81 30.43 1.60
C ASN A 30 4.25 30.75 3.05
N VAL A 31 4.12 29.78 3.96
CA VAL A 31 4.42 29.97 5.38
C VAL A 31 5.66 29.16 5.76
N GLU A 32 6.60 29.83 6.41
CA GLU A 32 7.84 29.20 6.88
C GLU A 32 7.63 28.59 8.29
N TYR A 33 8.06 27.33 8.44
CA TYR A 33 8.01 26.58 9.70
C TYR A 33 9.42 26.13 10.11
N THR A 34 9.71 26.18 11.42
CA THR A 34 10.85 25.46 11.99
C THR A 34 10.52 23.98 12.10
N ILE A 35 11.53 23.13 11.96
CA ILE A 35 11.44 21.70 12.20
C ILE A 35 12.17 21.39 13.51
N ASP A 36 11.43 20.97 14.53
CA ASP A 36 11.99 20.47 15.78
C ASP A 36 11.93 18.93 15.73
N THR A 37 13.06 18.25 15.59
CA THR A 37 13.12 16.78 15.69
C THR A 37 12.95 16.38 17.15
N LEU A 38 11.89 15.66 17.46
CA LEU A 38 11.54 15.22 18.81
C LEU A 38 12.20 13.90 19.16
N GLU A 39 12.26 13.00 18.17
CA GLU A 39 12.79 11.66 18.35
C GLU A 39 13.27 11.11 17.02
N THR A 40 14.34 10.31 17.05
CA THR A 40 14.80 9.52 15.92
C THR A 40 15.45 8.24 16.43
N PHE A 41 15.11 7.12 15.83
CA PHE A 41 15.73 5.82 16.15
C PHE A 41 15.55 4.82 15.01
N GLN A 42 16.39 3.79 15.02
CA GLN A 42 16.24 2.64 14.13
C GLN A 42 15.23 1.67 14.72
N CYS A 43 14.09 1.46 14.04
CA CYS A 43 13.02 0.57 14.50
C CYS A 43 13.11 -0.85 13.93
N GLY A 44 13.92 -1.05 12.87
CA GLY A 44 14.18 -2.35 12.25
C GLY A 44 15.43 -2.28 11.37
N PRO A 45 15.88 -3.38 10.79
CA PRO A 45 17.05 -3.38 9.90
C PRO A 45 16.81 -2.40 8.72
N GLY A 46 17.76 -1.47 8.47
CA GLY A 46 17.66 -0.51 7.37
C GLY A 46 16.46 0.45 7.46
N SER A 47 15.91 0.66 8.66
CA SER A 47 14.78 1.55 8.86
C SER A 47 15.10 2.65 9.87
N GLU A 48 14.51 3.82 9.66
CA GLU A 48 14.65 4.98 10.54
C GLU A 48 13.27 5.58 10.80
N TYR A 49 12.91 5.70 12.06
CA TYR A 49 11.76 6.46 12.50
C TYR A 49 12.18 7.87 12.92
N ILE A 50 11.39 8.87 12.53
CA ILE A 50 11.63 10.29 12.83
C ILE A 50 10.31 10.91 13.25
N ALA A 51 10.24 11.44 14.47
CA ALA A 51 9.12 12.26 14.93
C ALA A 51 9.53 13.73 14.93
N ILE A 52 8.72 14.57 14.31
CA ILE A 52 8.96 16.00 14.20
C ILE A 52 7.77 16.84 14.66
N GLN A 53 8.08 18.04 15.10
CA GLN A 53 7.12 19.09 15.36
C GLN A 53 7.45 20.33 14.54
N LEU A 54 6.48 20.81 13.77
CA LEU A 54 6.59 22.03 13.00
C LEU A 54 5.88 23.18 13.72
N ARG A 55 6.48 24.37 13.68
CA ARG A 55 5.88 25.60 14.20
C ARG A 55 6.21 26.76 13.29
N ARG A 56 5.21 27.62 13.02
CA ARG A 56 5.44 28.82 12.20
C ARG A 56 6.59 29.64 12.79
N VAL A 57 7.48 30.10 11.93
CA VAL A 57 8.62 30.94 12.34
C VAL A 57 8.14 32.26 12.92
N SER A 58 7.08 32.86 12.33
CA SER A 58 6.60 34.21 12.67
C SER A 58 6.05 34.35 14.09
N ASP A 59 5.33 33.34 14.60
CA ASP A 59 4.60 33.45 15.88
C ASP A 59 4.69 32.16 16.75
N ARG A 60 5.42 31.15 16.29
CA ARG A 60 5.57 29.84 16.96
C ARG A 60 4.26 29.09 17.15
N GLN A 61 3.20 29.48 16.42
CA GLN A 61 1.90 28.82 16.45
C GLN A 61 1.74 27.81 15.29
N GLY A 62 0.53 27.27 15.11
CA GLY A 62 0.23 26.32 14.03
C GLY A 62 1.06 25.04 14.16
N ARG A 63 1.08 24.44 15.36
CA ARG A 63 1.78 23.19 15.61
C ARG A 63 1.28 22.09 14.69
N ILE A 64 2.21 21.47 13.97
CA ILE A 64 1.98 20.26 13.16
C ILE A 64 2.95 19.20 13.69
N ASP A 65 2.40 18.04 14.08
CA ASP A 65 3.19 16.89 14.49
C ASP A 65 3.17 15.89 13.33
N ALA A 66 4.35 15.45 12.89
CA ALA A 66 4.49 14.48 11.81
C ALA A 66 5.47 13.36 12.17
N TYR A 67 5.22 12.21 11.61
CA TYR A 67 5.93 10.96 11.87
C TYR A 67 6.35 10.36 10.53
N ILE A 68 7.63 10.08 10.37
CA ILE A 68 8.20 9.56 9.15
C ILE A 68 8.89 8.23 9.47
N LEU A 69 8.56 7.20 8.71
CA LEU A 69 9.28 5.92 8.70
C LEU A 69 9.95 5.78 7.33
N LYS A 70 11.28 5.80 7.32
CA LYS A 70 12.11 5.57 6.12
C LYS A 70 12.64 4.14 6.16
N VAL A 71 12.58 3.46 5.03
CA VAL A 71 13.00 2.06 4.92
C VAL A 71 13.85 1.88 3.67
N ASP A 72 15.08 1.38 3.84
CA ASP A 72 15.92 0.90 2.75
C ASP A 72 15.40 -0.46 2.27
N SER A 73 14.74 -0.47 1.12
CA SER A 73 14.13 -1.67 0.56
C SER A 73 15.14 -2.67 -0.02
N LYS A 74 16.41 -2.28 -0.18
CA LYS A 74 17.50 -3.18 -0.57
C LYS A 74 18.03 -4.01 0.60
N ASN A 75 17.65 -3.67 1.83
CA ASN A 75 18.09 -4.44 3.00
C ASN A 75 17.49 -5.86 2.92
N PRO A 76 18.31 -6.93 2.91
CA PRO A 76 17.83 -8.29 2.69
C PRO A 76 16.98 -8.86 3.85
N TYR A 77 16.91 -8.16 4.97
CA TYR A 77 16.09 -8.53 6.13
C TYR A 77 14.75 -7.78 6.18
N ILE A 78 14.46 -6.97 5.15
CA ILE A 78 13.21 -6.21 5.03
C ILE A 78 12.31 -6.85 3.97
N SER A 79 11.03 -6.93 4.29
CA SER A 79 9.95 -7.18 3.33
C SER A 79 8.78 -6.24 3.61
N PHE A 80 7.99 -6.01 2.59
CA PHE A 80 6.77 -5.22 2.67
C PHE A 80 5.58 -6.12 2.43
N GLU A 81 4.50 -5.89 3.15
CA GLU A 81 3.27 -6.66 2.98
C GLU A 81 2.07 -5.74 3.12
N GLU A 82 1.22 -5.76 2.11
CA GLU A 82 -0.14 -5.26 2.22
C GLU A 82 -0.96 -6.20 3.08
N VAL A 83 -1.66 -5.68 4.07
CA VAL A 83 -2.46 -6.47 4.99
C VAL A 83 -3.91 -6.03 4.95
N LEU A 84 -4.79 -6.93 4.53
CA LEU A 84 -6.23 -6.71 4.51
C LEU A 84 -6.82 -6.77 5.93
N GLY A 85 -7.78 -5.91 6.21
CA GLY A 85 -8.54 -5.94 7.45
C GLY A 85 -9.24 -7.29 7.65
N SER A 86 -9.05 -7.93 8.80
CA SER A 86 -9.55 -9.27 9.09
C SER A 86 -9.11 -10.34 8.07
N GLY A 87 -8.02 -10.10 7.34
CA GLY A 87 -7.44 -11.03 6.36
C GLY A 87 -8.25 -11.20 5.08
N LYS A 88 -9.17 -10.32 4.75
CA LYS A 88 -10.04 -10.41 3.56
C LYS A 88 -10.45 -9.03 3.04
N VAL A 89 -10.94 -9.00 1.81
CA VAL A 89 -11.36 -7.77 1.11
C VAL A 89 -12.44 -6.99 1.87
N VAL A 90 -13.41 -7.67 2.48
CA VAL A 90 -14.45 -7.03 3.29
C VAL A 90 -14.14 -7.24 4.76
N GLY A 91 -13.54 -6.24 5.40
CA GLY A 91 -13.19 -6.30 6.81
C GLY A 91 -12.46 -5.05 7.27
N THR A 92 -12.60 -4.74 8.56
CA THR A 92 -11.89 -3.64 9.22
C THR A 92 -11.03 -4.17 10.36
N GLU A 93 -9.85 -3.62 10.52
CA GLU A 93 -8.90 -3.97 11.59
C GLU A 93 -7.96 -2.80 11.83
N ARG A 94 -7.43 -2.65 13.03
CA ARG A 94 -6.40 -1.64 13.29
C ARG A 94 -5.04 -2.12 12.80
N PRO A 95 -4.16 -1.26 12.29
CA PRO A 95 -2.82 -1.66 11.88
C PRO A 95 -2.01 -2.38 12.97
N SER A 96 -2.17 -2.02 14.24
CA SER A 96 -1.57 -2.74 15.36
C SER A 96 -2.04 -4.20 15.47
N ASP A 97 -3.34 -4.43 15.26
CA ASP A 97 -3.93 -5.75 15.36
C ASP A 97 -3.56 -6.59 14.12
N MET A 98 -3.52 -5.95 12.94
CA MET A 98 -2.98 -6.54 11.70
C MET A 98 -1.53 -6.99 11.88
N ALA A 99 -0.68 -6.13 12.44
CA ALA A 99 0.73 -6.44 12.73
C ALA A 99 0.85 -7.61 13.70
N ALA A 100 0.10 -7.60 14.80
CA ALA A 100 0.10 -8.68 15.79
C ALA A 100 -0.36 -10.02 15.19
N ARG A 101 -1.43 -10.01 14.37
CA ARG A 101 -1.99 -11.21 13.73
C ARG A 101 -1.04 -11.84 12.71
N ASN A 102 -0.21 -11.03 12.03
CA ASN A 102 0.68 -11.50 10.96
C ASN A 102 2.14 -11.67 11.42
N THR A 103 2.49 -11.24 12.63
CA THR A 103 3.81 -11.50 13.23
C THR A 103 3.93 -12.97 13.60
N THR A 104 5.08 -13.57 13.26
CA THR A 104 5.45 -14.96 13.57
C THR A 104 6.86 -15.00 14.16
N ASP A 105 7.35 -16.16 14.57
CA ASP A 105 8.72 -16.34 15.06
C ASP A 105 9.80 -15.96 14.02
N THR A 106 9.45 -15.95 12.74
CA THR A 106 10.39 -15.66 11.64
C THR A 106 10.09 -14.37 10.88
N LYS A 107 8.95 -13.74 11.14
CA LYS A 107 8.50 -12.49 10.50
C LYS A 107 7.89 -11.55 11.52
N ILE A 108 8.50 -10.37 11.68
CA ILE A 108 8.06 -9.35 12.64
C ILE A 108 7.62 -8.11 11.88
N PHE A 109 6.39 -7.67 12.09
CA PHE A 109 5.90 -6.38 11.62
C PHE A 109 6.34 -5.28 12.58
N PHE A 110 7.46 -4.65 12.31
CA PHE A 110 8.04 -3.62 13.20
C PHE A 110 7.50 -2.21 12.95
N GLY A 111 6.81 -1.97 11.83
CA GLY A 111 6.21 -0.66 11.52
C GLY A 111 5.30 -0.70 10.32
N GLY A 112 4.42 0.28 10.24
CA GLY A 112 3.49 0.45 9.12
C GLY A 112 2.46 1.55 9.37
N THR A 113 1.63 1.82 8.36
CA THR A 113 0.57 2.84 8.41
C THR A 113 -0.74 2.26 7.90
N ASN A 114 -1.85 3.00 8.07
CA ASN A 114 -3.05 2.75 7.28
C ASN A 114 -2.77 3.02 5.78
N GLY A 115 -3.62 2.50 4.92
CA GLY A 115 -3.49 2.61 3.45
C GLY A 115 -4.72 3.23 2.78
N ASP A 116 -5.38 2.47 1.91
CA ASP A 116 -6.45 2.94 1.02
C ASP A 116 -7.67 3.47 1.77
N PHE A 117 -8.44 4.27 1.05
CA PHE A 117 -9.83 4.57 1.38
C PHE A 117 -10.66 3.29 1.32
N PHE A 118 -11.71 3.21 2.11
CA PHE A 118 -12.55 2.02 2.19
C PHE A 118 -14.03 2.33 2.22
N VAL A 119 -14.83 1.35 1.85
CA VAL A 119 -16.28 1.43 1.87
C VAL A 119 -16.78 1.47 3.32
N THR A 120 -17.60 2.47 3.66
CA THR A 120 -18.14 2.70 5.01
C THR A 120 -19.58 2.22 5.22
N GLN A 121 -20.24 1.78 4.14
CA GLN A 121 -21.62 1.25 4.17
C GLN A 121 -21.72 0.03 3.26
N GLY A 122 -22.51 -0.96 3.62
CA GLY A 122 -22.61 -2.23 2.89
C GLY A 122 -21.40 -3.11 3.17
N ASP A 123 -20.54 -3.31 2.18
CA ASP A 123 -19.28 -4.08 2.29
C ASP A 123 -18.21 -3.29 3.06
N VAL A 124 -18.47 -3.01 4.34
CA VAL A 124 -17.60 -2.16 5.17
C VAL A 124 -16.19 -2.71 5.25
N GLY A 125 -15.21 -1.83 5.00
CA GLY A 125 -13.79 -2.17 5.01
C GLY A 125 -13.23 -2.57 3.64
N LYS A 126 -14.08 -2.72 2.61
CA LYS A 126 -13.62 -3.04 1.26
C LYS A 126 -12.77 -1.89 0.70
N PRO A 127 -11.54 -2.14 0.22
CA PRO A 127 -10.72 -1.12 -0.41
C PRO A 127 -11.44 -0.50 -1.62
N VAL A 128 -11.29 0.80 -1.81
CA VAL A 128 -11.90 1.52 -2.95
C VAL A 128 -11.00 1.46 -4.19
N GLY A 129 -9.69 1.36 -3.98
CA GLY A 129 -8.70 1.25 -5.05
C GLY A 129 -8.27 -0.17 -5.36
N VAL A 130 -7.27 -0.27 -6.21
CA VAL A 130 -6.59 -1.54 -6.52
C VAL A 130 -5.83 -2.00 -5.28
N THR A 131 -5.98 -3.27 -4.95
CA THR A 131 -5.22 -3.90 -3.87
C THR A 131 -4.56 -5.18 -4.37
N ILE A 132 -3.25 -5.26 -4.19
CA ILE A 132 -2.43 -6.43 -4.55
C ILE A 132 -1.69 -6.87 -3.29
N VAL A 133 -1.80 -8.14 -2.96
CA VAL A 133 -1.17 -8.78 -1.80
C VAL A 133 -0.31 -9.95 -2.29
N ASN A 134 1.00 -9.87 -2.06
CA ASN A 134 1.94 -10.94 -2.42
C ASN A 134 1.78 -11.44 -3.87
N ASN A 135 1.82 -10.52 -4.84
CA ASN A 135 1.70 -10.74 -6.28
C ASN A 135 0.29 -11.10 -6.78
N GLU A 136 -0.68 -11.29 -5.90
CA GLU A 136 -2.05 -11.62 -6.27
C GLU A 136 -2.98 -10.40 -6.13
N PHE A 137 -3.88 -10.23 -7.08
CA PHE A 137 -4.95 -9.24 -6.94
C PHE A 137 -5.88 -9.64 -5.79
N ALA A 138 -5.87 -8.85 -4.72
CA ALA A 138 -6.88 -8.96 -3.68
C ALA A 138 -8.20 -8.33 -4.13
N THR A 139 -8.14 -7.17 -4.83
CA THR A 139 -9.31 -6.59 -5.50
C THR A 139 -8.89 -5.70 -6.67
N PHE A 140 -9.70 -5.71 -7.71
CA PHE A 140 -9.65 -4.74 -8.78
C PHE A 140 -11.07 -4.23 -9.06
N PRO A 141 -11.44 -3.04 -8.54
CA PRO A 141 -12.79 -2.47 -8.66
C PRO A 141 -12.98 -1.71 -9.98
N ASP A 142 -14.23 -1.59 -10.45
CA ASP A 142 -14.55 -0.81 -11.63
C ASP A 142 -14.26 0.69 -11.50
N HIS A 143 -14.23 1.20 -10.28
CA HIS A 143 -14.11 2.63 -9.98
C HIS A 143 -12.71 3.06 -9.57
N HIS A 144 -11.68 2.30 -9.92
CA HIS A 144 -10.29 2.67 -9.67
C HIS A 144 -9.79 3.78 -10.61
N GLU A 145 -10.50 4.06 -11.69
CA GLU A 145 -10.13 5.06 -12.68
C GLU A 145 -9.91 6.44 -12.05
N GLY A 146 -8.77 7.05 -12.37
CA GLY A 146 -8.34 8.32 -11.82
C GLY A 146 -7.76 8.26 -10.40
N ARG A 147 -7.69 7.08 -9.76
CA ARG A 147 -7.00 6.91 -8.48
C ARG A 147 -5.50 6.76 -8.67
N ARG A 148 -4.76 7.36 -7.75
CA ARG A 148 -3.31 7.23 -7.66
C ARG A 148 -2.94 5.88 -7.07
N ILE A 149 -1.74 5.41 -7.37
CA ILE A 149 -1.28 4.09 -6.99
C ILE A 149 -0.03 4.21 -6.14
N GLY A 150 -0.06 3.59 -4.94
CA GLY A 150 1.11 3.32 -4.12
C GLY A 150 1.43 1.83 -4.19
N ALA A 151 2.51 1.47 -4.89
CA ALA A 151 2.85 0.08 -5.13
C ALA A 151 4.33 -0.20 -4.85
N ILE A 152 4.63 -1.48 -4.64
CA ILE A 152 5.99 -2.02 -4.49
C ILE A 152 6.10 -3.20 -5.47
N ASP A 153 7.12 -3.17 -6.32
CA ASP A 153 7.36 -4.23 -7.31
C ASP A 153 8.00 -5.48 -6.67
N GLU A 154 8.16 -6.55 -7.47
CA GLU A 154 8.78 -7.80 -7.03
C GLU A 154 10.28 -7.67 -6.69
N GLN A 155 10.91 -6.57 -7.06
CA GLN A 155 12.28 -6.23 -6.67
C GLN A 155 12.35 -5.35 -5.42
N MET A 156 11.23 -5.21 -4.69
CA MET A 156 11.08 -4.37 -3.50
C MET A 156 11.30 -2.87 -3.76
N ARG A 157 11.06 -2.39 -4.99
CA ARG A 157 11.15 -0.96 -5.33
C ARG A 157 9.79 -0.32 -5.34
N GLY A 158 9.75 0.94 -4.96
CA GLY A 158 8.54 1.74 -5.10
C GLY A 158 8.11 1.90 -6.56
N ALA A 159 6.83 1.79 -6.81
CA ALA A 159 6.18 1.93 -8.11
C ALA A 159 4.93 2.82 -7.97
N ILE A 160 5.15 4.09 -7.63
CA ILE A 160 4.08 5.08 -7.46
C ILE A 160 3.70 5.65 -8.82
N GLY A 161 2.39 5.69 -9.13
CA GLY A 161 1.89 6.19 -10.40
C GLY A 161 0.53 6.86 -10.32
N ASN A 162 0.15 7.48 -11.44
CA ASN A 162 -1.09 8.26 -11.59
C ASN A 162 -2.30 7.40 -11.95
N ALA A 163 -2.09 6.27 -12.63
CA ALA A 163 -3.16 5.41 -13.09
C ALA A 163 -2.71 3.95 -13.19
N ALA A 164 -3.63 3.04 -12.91
CA ALA A 164 -3.45 1.62 -13.17
C ALA A 164 -4.43 1.13 -14.23
N SER A 165 -4.06 0.12 -15.00
CA SER A 165 -4.99 -0.62 -15.83
C SER A 165 -4.83 -2.12 -15.65
N PHE A 166 -5.94 -2.83 -15.80
CA PHE A 166 -6.02 -4.29 -15.70
C PHE A 166 -6.74 -4.85 -16.93
N SER A 167 -6.24 -5.94 -17.42
CA SER A 167 -6.98 -6.81 -18.33
C SER A 167 -6.74 -8.26 -17.92
N GLY A 168 -7.81 -9.05 -17.94
CA GLY A 168 -7.74 -10.48 -17.68
C GLY A 168 -8.52 -11.23 -18.75
N SER A 169 -8.11 -12.47 -19.04
CA SER A 169 -8.85 -13.36 -19.92
C SER A 169 -8.70 -14.81 -19.50
N VAL A 170 -9.69 -15.63 -19.89
CA VAL A 170 -9.63 -17.08 -19.76
C VAL A 170 -9.93 -17.72 -21.11
N THR A 171 -9.17 -18.75 -21.46
CA THR A 171 -9.36 -19.54 -22.69
C THR A 171 -9.76 -20.96 -22.34
N ILE A 172 -10.91 -21.40 -22.83
CA ILE A 172 -11.45 -22.76 -22.68
C ILE A 172 -11.70 -23.32 -24.09
N ALA A 173 -11.16 -24.49 -24.41
CA ALA A 173 -11.33 -25.16 -25.70
C ALA A 173 -11.07 -24.27 -26.93
N GLY A 174 -10.17 -23.29 -26.82
CA GLY A 174 -9.80 -22.34 -27.88
C GLY A 174 -10.68 -21.09 -27.98
N GLU A 175 -11.73 -20.96 -27.20
CA GLU A 175 -12.52 -19.73 -27.07
C GLU A 175 -11.98 -18.90 -25.90
N THR A 176 -11.82 -17.58 -26.09
CA THR A 176 -11.31 -16.65 -25.07
C THR A 176 -12.37 -15.64 -24.67
N LYS A 177 -12.54 -15.46 -23.36
CA LYS A 177 -13.45 -14.44 -22.79
C LYS A 177 -12.70 -13.56 -21.77
N PRO A 178 -13.08 -12.28 -21.63
CA PRO A 178 -12.46 -11.37 -20.69
C PRO A 178 -12.86 -11.67 -19.23
N ILE A 179 -11.90 -11.60 -18.32
CA ILE A 179 -12.14 -11.48 -16.88
C ILE A 179 -12.35 -10.00 -16.59
N LYS A 180 -13.51 -9.65 -16.08
CA LYS A 180 -13.89 -8.25 -15.85
C LYS A 180 -13.28 -7.67 -14.59
N ARG A 181 -13.22 -8.46 -13.52
CA ARG A 181 -12.83 -8.02 -12.16
C ARG A 181 -12.20 -9.15 -11.37
N VAL A 182 -11.63 -8.77 -10.21
CA VAL A 182 -11.14 -9.73 -9.22
C VAL A 182 -11.78 -9.41 -7.87
N ASN A 183 -12.33 -10.44 -7.20
CA ASN A 183 -12.97 -10.36 -5.87
C ASN A 183 -13.98 -9.20 -5.75
N TYR A 184 -14.84 -9.09 -6.74
CA TYR A 184 -15.88 -8.07 -6.81
C TYR A 184 -17.23 -8.68 -7.17
N SER A 185 -18.31 -7.91 -7.05
CA SER A 185 -19.64 -8.40 -7.40
C SER A 185 -19.70 -8.83 -8.88
N ARG A 186 -20.28 -10.01 -9.14
CA ARG A 186 -20.52 -10.53 -10.48
C ARG A 186 -21.78 -9.91 -11.06
N GLY A 187 -21.66 -9.11 -12.12
CA GLY A 187 -22.77 -8.57 -12.88
C GLY A 187 -23.30 -9.54 -13.95
N GLU A 188 -24.41 -9.14 -14.62
CA GLU A 188 -24.94 -9.87 -15.75
C GLU A 188 -23.95 -9.87 -16.93
N ASN A 189 -23.79 -11.04 -17.58
CA ASN A 189 -22.83 -11.26 -18.68
C ASN A 189 -21.37 -10.94 -18.32
N GLU A 190 -21.01 -11.03 -17.04
CA GLU A 190 -19.66 -10.81 -16.58
C GLU A 190 -19.02 -12.11 -16.08
N LEU A 191 -17.69 -12.15 -16.20
CA LEU A 191 -16.81 -13.16 -15.64
C LEU A 191 -15.89 -12.50 -14.63
N VAL A 192 -15.86 -13.05 -13.41
CA VAL A 192 -15.09 -12.56 -12.28
C VAL A 192 -14.17 -13.66 -11.77
N LEU A 193 -12.95 -13.32 -11.46
CA LEU A 193 -11.98 -14.18 -10.78
C LEU A 193 -12.08 -13.98 -9.26
N TYR A 194 -12.25 -15.05 -8.51
CA TYR A 194 -12.25 -15.05 -7.06
C TYR A 194 -11.08 -15.87 -6.51
N ASN A 195 -10.45 -15.37 -5.46
CA ASN A 195 -9.41 -16.07 -4.70
C ASN A 195 -9.65 -15.93 -3.19
N ILE A 196 -8.73 -16.47 -2.39
CA ILE A 196 -8.85 -16.52 -0.93
C ILE A 196 -9.01 -15.14 -0.27
N HIS A 197 -8.56 -14.05 -0.91
CA HIS A 197 -8.72 -12.70 -0.39
C HIS A 197 -10.19 -12.25 -0.33
N ASN A 198 -11.10 -12.86 -1.10
CA ASN A 198 -12.55 -12.63 -0.97
C ASN A 198 -13.13 -13.18 0.35
N GLY A 199 -12.44 -14.09 1.00
CA GLY A 199 -12.86 -14.81 2.19
C GLY A 199 -13.10 -16.28 1.92
N THR A 200 -14.12 -16.89 2.54
CA THR A 200 -14.36 -18.34 2.50
C THR A 200 -15.18 -18.82 1.31
N SER A 201 -15.80 -17.90 0.55
CA SER A 201 -16.60 -18.24 -0.64
C SER A 201 -16.71 -17.05 -1.60
N THR A 202 -17.23 -17.32 -2.81
CA THR A 202 -17.47 -16.28 -3.83
C THR A 202 -18.58 -15.30 -3.45
N ASN A 203 -19.46 -15.66 -2.51
CA ASN A 203 -20.66 -14.89 -2.13
C ASN A 203 -21.57 -14.52 -3.33
N THR A 204 -21.56 -15.34 -4.40
CA THR A 204 -22.41 -15.15 -5.58
C THR A 204 -23.77 -15.81 -5.40
N ASN A 205 -24.73 -15.40 -6.22
CA ASN A 205 -26.05 -16.03 -6.30
C ASN A 205 -26.03 -17.28 -7.22
N GLU A 206 -27.15 -17.99 -7.28
CA GLU A 206 -27.34 -19.21 -8.07
C GLU A 206 -27.41 -18.96 -9.61
N HIS A 207 -27.47 -17.72 -10.07
CA HIS A 207 -27.66 -17.41 -11.49
C HIS A 207 -26.35 -17.43 -12.29
N GLY A 208 -25.60 -18.54 -12.24
CA GLY A 208 -24.35 -18.61 -12.97
C GLY A 208 -23.67 -19.97 -12.94
N THR A 209 -22.50 -20.04 -13.56
CA THR A 209 -21.59 -21.18 -13.54
C THR A 209 -20.31 -20.80 -12.84
N GLU A 210 -19.80 -21.66 -11.97
CA GLU A 210 -18.54 -21.48 -11.26
C GLU A 210 -17.61 -22.64 -11.54
N LEU A 211 -16.35 -22.32 -11.84
CA LEU A 211 -15.27 -23.29 -12.01
C LEU A 211 -14.27 -23.12 -10.87
N LEU A 212 -14.10 -24.15 -10.03
CA LEU A 212 -12.96 -24.24 -9.13
C LEU A 212 -11.74 -24.66 -9.94
N VAL A 213 -10.67 -23.88 -9.88
CA VAL A 213 -9.46 -24.11 -10.66
C VAL A 213 -8.22 -24.09 -9.78
N GLN A 214 -7.23 -24.90 -10.14
CA GLN A 214 -5.92 -24.98 -9.50
C GLN A 214 -4.84 -24.78 -10.56
N LEU A 215 -3.85 -23.91 -10.27
CA LEU A 215 -2.70 -23.76 -11.17
C LEU A 215 -1.99 -25.10 -11.40
N VAL A 216 -1.49 -25.28 -12.59
CA VAL A 216 -0.62 -26.41 -12.95
C VAL A 216 0.68 -26.27 -12.16
N GLU A 217 1.32 -27.39 -11.82
CA GLU A 217 2.60 -27.40 -11.10
C GLU A 217 3.66 -26.58 -11.85
N GLY A 218 4.30 -25.66 -11.13
CA GLY A 218 5.30 -24.75 -11.65
C GLY A 218 4.77 -23.38 -12.07
N ASP A 219 3.45 -23.22 -12.26
CA ASP A 219 2.84 -21.93 -12.51
C ASP A 219 2.57 -21.19 -11.18
N THR A 220 2.75 -19.85 -11.20
CA THR A 220 2.50 -18.98 -10.05
C THR A 220 1.75 -17.72 -10.50
N TRP A 221 0.95 -17.17 -9.59
CA TRP A 221 0.29 -15.91 -9.84
C TRP A 221 1.28 -14.75 -9.82
N HIS A 222 1.17 -13.88 -10.81
CA HIS A 222 1.79 -12.56 -10.89
C HIS A 222 0.76 -11.58 -11.45
N THR A 223 0.98 -10.31 -11.25
CA THR A 223 0.10 -9.28 -11.82
C THR A 223 0.14 -9.23 -13.35
N ASN A 224 1.22 -9.75 -13.94
CA ASN A 224 1.35 -10.01 -15.37
C ASN A 224 1.76 -11.47 -15.55
N CYS A 225 0.83 -12.31 -15.95
CA CYS A 225 1.09 -13.74 -16.13
C CYS A 225 0.25 -14.35 -17.25
N ASP A 226 0.76 -15.46 -17.78
CA ASP A 226 0.06 -16.39 -18.67
C ASP A 226 0.22 -17.77 -18.05
N VAL A 227 -0.81 -18.22 -17.35
CA VAL A 227 -0.77 -19.44 -16.53
C VAL A 227 -1.79 -20.45 -17.00
N LYS A 228 -1.54 -21.72 -16.68
CA LYS A 228 -2.48 -22.82 -16.91
C LYS A 228 -3.09 -23.28 -15.59
N ALA A 229 -4.35 -23.63 -15.64
CA ALA A 229 -5.06 -24.14 -14.48
C ALA A 229 -5.89 -25.39 -14.86
N VAL A 230 -5.98 -26.33 -13.94
CA VAL A 230 -6.83 -27.52 -14.08
C VAL A 230 -8.17 -27.24 -13.42
N VAL A 231 -9.25 -27.49 -14.13
CA VAL A 231 -10.62 -27.43 -13.60
C VAL A 231 -10.84 -28.57 -12.63
N LYS A 232 -11.13 -28.29 -11.39
CA LYS A 232 -11.37 -29.28 -10.33
C LYS A 232 -12.84 -29.57 -10.12
N THR A 233 -13.70 -28.56 -10.28
CA THR A 233 -15.14 -28.69 -10.11
C THR A 233 -15.85 -27.70 -11.03
N VAL A 234 -16.97 -28.13 -11.59
CA VAL A 234 -17.91 -27.30 -12.37
C VAL A 234 -19.25 -27.29 -11.64
N GLU A 235 -19.69 -26.12 -11.21
CA GLU A 235 -21.02 -25.96 -10.59
C GLU A 235 -21.90 -25.02 -11.40
N ASN A 236 -23.06 -25.54 -11.80
CA ASN A 236 -24.07 -24.79 -12.54
C ASN A 236 -25.26 -24.47 -11.65
N GLY A 237 -25.72 -23.23 -11.60
CA GLY A 237 -26.94 -22.84 -10.91
C GLY A 237 -26.90 -22.97 -9.39
N LYS A 238 -25.75 -22.89 -8.75
CA LYS A 238 -25.62 -22.94 -7.31
C LYS A 238 -25.07 -21.65 -6.72
N GLY A 239 -23.99 -21.12 -7.29
CA GLY A 239 -23.25 -19.99 -6.71
C GLY A 239 -22.59 -20.29 -5.37
N ASN A 240 -22.01 -19.26 -4.77
CA ASN A 240 -21.39 -19.30 -3.45
C ASN A 240 -20.36 -20.41 -3.25
N MET A 241 -19.55 -20.70 -4.30
CA MET A 241 -18.52 -21.73 -4.25
C MET A 241 -17.46 -21.41 -3.19
N SER A 242 -17.04 -22.43 -2.46
CA SER A 242 -16.02 -22.28 -1.41
C SER A 242 -14.65 -21.93 -1.97
N LEU A 243 -13.96 -21.01 -1.30
CA LEU A 243 -12.60 -20.59 -1.59
C LEU A 243 -11.63 -21.20 -0.56
N THR A 244 -10.57 -21.82 -1.04
CA THR A 244 -9.50 -22.39 -0.22
C THR A 244 -8.14 -21.91 -0.73
N ALA A 245 -7.14 -21.87 0.14
CA ALA A 245 -5.79 -21.47 -0.24
C ALA A 245 -5.27 -22.32 -1.42
N GLY A 246 -4.63 -21.66 -2.40
CA GLY A 246 -4.10 -22.30 -3.60
C GLY A 246 -5.14 -22.65 -4.67
N MET A 247 -6.41 -22.29 -4.45
CA MET A 247 -7.49 -22.47 -5.41
C MET A 247 -8.09 -21.11 -5.78
N ASN A 248 -8.60 -21.02 -7.01
CA ASN A 248 -9.33 -19.86 -7.51
C ASN A 248 -10.66 -20.30 -8.09
N VAL A 249 -11.61 -19.38 -8.18
CA VAL A 249 -12.90 -19.61 -8.81
C VAL A 249 -13.11 -18.61 -9.94
N LEU A 250 -13.41 -19.12 -11.13
CA LEU A 250 -13.95 -18.35 -12.23
C LEU A 250 -15.47 -18.41 -12.15
N SER A 251 -16.12 -17.27 -11.99
CA SER A 251 -17.57 -17.17 -11.82
C SER A 251 -18.19 -16.34 -12.95
N GLY A 252 -19.05 -16.96 -13.75
CA GLY A 252 -19.71 -16.35 -14.88
C GLY A 252 -21.23 -16.26 -14.71
N HIS A 253 -21.84 -15.18 -15.22
CA HIS A 253 -23.28 -15.01 -15.32
C HIS A 253 -23.70 -14.86 -16.80
N GLY A 254 -24.93 -15.24 -17.16
CA GLY A 254 -25.45 -15.11 -18.53
C GLY A 254 -24.58 -15.78 -19.59
N GLU A 255 -24.10 -15.02 -20.58
CA GLU A 255 -23.23 -15.54 -21.63
C GLU A 255 -21.92 -16.14 -21.07
N MET A 256 -21.39 -15.55 -20.02
CA MET A 256 -20.17 -16.07 -19.36
C MET A 256 -20.45 -17.36 -18.60
N ALA A 257 -21.65 -17.56 -18.05
CA ALA A 257 -22.04 -18.85 -17.47
C ALA A 257 -22.11 -19.94 -18.54
N THR A 258 -22.70 -19.63 -19.69
CA THR A 258 -22.73 -20.53 -20.85
C THR A 258 -21.32 -20.93 -21.31
N PHE A 259 -20.42 -19.94 -21.41
CA PHE A 259 -19.03 -20.18 -21.77
C PHE A 259 -18.32 -21.08 -20.73
N LEU A 260 -18.43 -20.79 -19.44
CA LEU A 260 -17.80 -21.60 -18.38
C LEU A 260 -18.37 -23.04 -18.36
N SER A 261 -19.65 -23.21 -18.67
CA SER A 261 -20.28 -24.55 -18.70
C SER A 261 -19.76 -25.48 -19.81
N THR A 262 -18.95 -24.98 -20.73
CA THR A 262 -18.27 -25.79 -21.74
C THR A 262 -17.07 -26.57 -21.19
N ALA A 263 -16.54 -26.19 -20.01
CA ALA A 263 -15.45 -26.87 -19.37
C ALA A 263 -15.93 -28.14 -18.63
N ASN A 264 -15.04 -29.13 -18.53
CA ASN A 264 -15.23 -30.34 -17.74
C ASN A 264 -14.18 -30.44 -16.64
N GLU A 265 -14.49 -31.19 -15.59
CA GLU A 265 -13.49 -31.53 -14.57
C GLU A 265 -12.32 -32.26 -15.23
N GLY A 266 -11.08 -31.82 -14.89
CA GLY A 266 -9.85 -32.32 -15.49
C GLY A 266 -9.36 -31.54 -16.71
N ASP A 267 -10.17 -30.68 -17.31
CA ASP A 267 -9.73 -29.83 -18.42
C ASP A 267 -8.64 -28.86 -17.95
N THR A 268 -7.69 -28.58 -18.84
CA THR A 268 -6.69 -27.52 -18.65
C THR A 268 -7.13 -26.26 -19.40
N ILE A 269 -7.23 -25.17 -18.70
CA ILE A 269 -7.59 -23.84 -19.22
C ILE A 269 -6.39 -22.91 -19.11
N ALA A 270 -6.36 -21.86 -19.95
CA ALA A 270 -5.34 -20.80 -19.85
C ALA A 270 -5.96 -19.54 -19.25
N ILE A 271 -5.23 -18.89 -18.34
CA ILE A 271 -5.64 -17.62 -17.74
C ILE A 271 -4.50 -16.63 -17.95
N GLN A 272 -4.84 -15.47 -18.51
CA GLN A 272 -3.90 -14.37 -18.72
C GLN A 272 -4.34 -13.17 -17.90
N LEU A 273 -3.38 -12.57 -17.19
CA LEU A 273 -3.56 -11.30 -16.49
C LEU A 273 -2.52 -10.30 -16.99
N ALA A 274 -2.91 -9.05 -17.15
CA ALA A 274 -2.02 -7.95 -17.49
C ALA A 274 -2.35 -6.72 -16.65
N PHE A 275 -1.32 -6.10 -16.10
CA PHE A 275 -1.40 -4.92 -15.25
C PHE A 275 -0.36 -3.90 -15.63
N THR A 276 -0.74 -2.64 -15.68
CA THR A 276 0.18 -1.54 -15.94
C THR A 276 -0.01 -0.40 -14.94
N ILE A 277 1.06 0.31 -14.66
CA ILE A 277 1.06 1.60 -13.95
C ILE A 277 1.60 2.65 -14.92
N ASP A 278 0.81 3.70 -15.18
CA ASP A 278 1.13 4.77 -16.16
C ASP A 278 1.49 4.21 -17.56
N GLY A 279 0.87 3.08 -17.95
CA GLY A 279 1.12 2.39 -19.21
C GLY A 279 2.37 1.48 -19.21
N GLU A 280 3.15 1.46 -18.16
CA GLU A 280 4.30 0.56 -18.02
C GLU A 280 3.89 -0.78 -17.39
N VAL A 281 4.30 -1.88 -18.02
CA VAL A 281 4.12 -3.23 -17.49
C VAL A 281 5.11 -3.47 -16.35
N LYS A 282 4.59 -3.76 -15.16
CA LYS A 282 5.41 -4.09 -13.97
C LYS A 282 4.74 -5.20 -13.18
N ASN A 283 5.54 -6.17 -12.75
CA ASN A 283 5.09 -7.13 -11.76
C ASN A 283 5.10 -6.47 -10.39
N ILE A 284 3.96 -6.42 -9.77
CA ILE A 284 3.73 -5.73 -8.49
C ILE A 284 3.51 -6.76 -7.40
N ALA A 285 4.31 -6.67 -6.35
CA ALA A 285 4.17 -7.52 -5.18
C ALA A 285 3.09 -7.02 -4.22
N GLN A 286 3.05 -5.70 -4.00
CA GLN A 286 2.11 -5.07 -3.07
C GLN A 286 1.54 -3.80 -3.71
N CYS A 287 0.25 -3.54 -3.56
CA CYS A 287 -0.37 -2.32 -4.08
C CYS A 287 -1.52 -1.86 -3.21
N ILE A 288 -1.56 -0.56 -2.96
CA ILE A 288 -2.63 0.14 -2.27
C ILE A 288 -3.09 1.29 -3.16
N GLY A 289 -4.39 1.42 -3.37
CA GLY A 289 -4.97 2.58 -4.03
C GLY A 289 -4.79 3.86 -3.22
N GLY A 290 -4.62 4.96 -3.90
CA GLY A 290 -4.56 6.30 -3.30
C GLY A 290 -5.84 7.10 -3.54
N ASP A 291 -5.77 8.40 -3.36
CA ASP A 291 -6.90 9.28 -3.64
C ASP A 291 -7.04 9.59 -5.16
N THR A 292 -8.05 10.39 -5.51
CA THR A 292 -8.34 10.79 -6.90
C THR A 292 -7.67 12.11 -7.29
N TYR A 293 -7.04 12.81 -6.35
CA TYR A 293 -6.26 14.03 -6.64
C TYR A 293 -4.89 13.66 -7.21
N ALA A 294 -4.11 14.65 -7.59
CA ALA A 294 -2.75 14.44 -8.10
C ALA A 294 -1.86 13.72 -7.08
N LEU A 295 -0.77 13.12 -7.54
CA LEU A 295 0.35 12.78 -6.66
C LEU A 295 0.75 14.03 -5.87
N ILE A 296 1.11 13.86 -4.61
CA ILE A 296 1.51 15.01 -3.75
C ILE A 296 2.97 15.42 -3.96
N VAL A 297 3.80 14.48 -4.45
CA VAL A 297 5.15 14.74 -4.99
C VAL A 297 5.28 14.00 -6.30
N GLU A 298 5.75 14.66 -7.35
CA GLU A 298 5.98 14.07 -8.65
C GLU A 298 7.31 14.56 -9.22
N ASN A 299 8.17 13.63 -9.62
CA ASN A 299 9.50 13.92 -10.19
C ASN A 299 10.36 14.87 -9.33
N GLY A 300 10.32 14.69 -8.00
CA GLY A 300 11.06 15.51 -7.05
C GLY A 300 10.51 16.93 -6.90
N GLN A 301 9.25 17.15 -7.23
CA GLN A 301 8.56 18.43 -7.06
C GLN A 301 7.26 18.24 -6.29
N VAL A 302 7.00 19.11 -5.33
CA VAL A 302 5.70 19.18 -4.65
C VAL A 302 4.65 19.65 -5.64
N VAL A 303 3.53 18.94 -5.72
CA VAL A 303 2.43 19.30 -6.61
C VAL A 303 1.58 20.39 -5.95
N GLU A 304 1.50 21.55 -6.62
CA GLU A 304 0.86 22.77 -6.06
C GLU A 304 -0.60 22.98 -6.51
N SER A 305 -1.14 22.04 -7.28
CA SER A 305 -2.50 22.13 -7.81
C SER A 305 -3.25 20.80 -7.66
N ASN A 306 -4.58 20.86 -7.67
CA ASN A 306 -5.44 19.69 -7.57
C ASN A 306 -5.17 18.87 -6.29
N PHE A 307 -5.50 19.43 -5.12
CA PHE A 307 -5.25 18.85 -3.80
C PHE A 307 -6.39 19.16 -2.80
N TRP A 308 -6.43 18.38 -1.69
CA TRP A 308 -7.32 18.66 -0.57
C TRP A 308 -6.83 19.87 0.24
N ASN A 309 -7.66 20.92 0.31
CA ASN A 309 -7.30 22.19 0.97
C ASN A 309 -7.40 22.16 2.49
N GLU A 310 -8.27 21.30 3.04
CA GLU A 310 -8.56 21.30 4.47
C GLU A 310 -7.42 20.67 5.26
N SER A 311 -7.12 21.28 6.41
CA SER A 311 -6.15 20.76 7.37
C SER A 311 -6.77 19.62 8.18
N HIS A 312 -6.28 18.42 7.95
CA HIS A 312 -6.69 17.18 8.64
C HIS A 312 -5.47 16.31 8.96
N PRO A 313 -5.62 15.28 9.80
CA PRO A 313 -4.64 14.18 9.82
C PRO A 313 -4.49 13.61 8.42
N ARG A 314 -3.26 13.25 8.03
CA ARG A 314 -2.96 12.75 6.69
C ARG A 314 -2.01 11.57 6.76
N THR A 315 -2.07 10.71 5.74
CA THR A 315 -1.14 9.61 5.55
C THR A 315 -0.62 9.63 4.12
N ALA A 316 0.67 9.42 3.94
CA ALA A 316 1.30 9.36 2.63
C ALA A 316 2.30 8.21 2.53
N PHE A 317 2.44 7.71 1.31
CA PHE A 317 3.48 6.80 0.90
C PHE A 317 4.36 7.46 -0.16
N GLY A 318 5.67 7.35 -0.02
CA GLY A 318 6.65 7.95 -0.93
C GLY A 318 7.78 7.00 -1.28
N GLN A 319 8.49 7.34 -2.35
CA GLN A 319 9.69 6.64 -2.80
C GLN A 319 10.78 7.63 -3.18
N SER A 320 12.05 7.22 -3.03
CA SER A 320 13.23 7.91 -3.60
C SER A 320 13.20 7.90 -5.14
N ALA A 321 14.12 8.62 -5.76
CA ALA A 321 14.26 8.65 -7.23
C ALA A 321 14.56 7.26 -7.82
N GLU A 322 15.36 6.47 -7.14
CA GLU A 322 15.72 5.11 -7.50
C GLU A 322 14.65 4.08 -7.09
N GLY A 323 13.66 4.50 -6.27
CA GLY A 323 12.62 3.64 -5.74
C GLY A 323 13.07 2.67 -4.63
N ASP A 324 14.29 2.82 -4.13
CA ASP A 324 14.91 1.91 -3.16
C ASP A 324 14.85 2.38 -1.70
N THR A 325 14.45 3.62 -1.47
CA THR A 325 14.07 4.13 -0.15
C THR A 325 12.57 4.40 -0.16
N LEU A 326 11.84 3.71 0.69
CA LEU A 326 10.40 3.89 0.86
C LEU A 326 10.12 4.72 2.09
N LEU A 327 9.16 5.64 1.99
CA LEU A 327 8.79 6.58 3.03
C LEU A 327 7.30 6.42 3.36
N PHE A 328 7.01 6.24 4.64
CA PHE A 328 5.67 6.30 5.18
C PHE A 328 5.58 7.54 6.05
N CYS A 329 4.59 8.40 5.82
CA CYS A 329 4.44 9.64 6.55
C CYS A 329 3.04 9.76 7.11
N VAL A 330 2.92 10.06 8.38
CA VAL A 330 1.65 10.39 9.04
C VAL A 330 1.75 11.76 9.67
N VAL A 331 0.82 12.63 9.36
CA VAL A 331 0.64 13.92 10.03
C VAL A 331 -0.57 13.83 10.96
N ASP A 332 -0.37 14.15 12.23
CA ASP A 332 -1.45 14.19 13.21
C ASP A 332 -2.29 15.48 13.07
N GLY A 333 -3.52 15.47 13.59
CA GLY A 333 -4.42 16.62 13.54
C GLY A 333 -5.61 16.46 14.46
N ARG A 334 -6.52 17.46 14.43
CA ARG A 334 -7.76 17.48 15.25
C ARG A 334 -7.50 17.52 16.77
N GLY A 335 -6.33 17.99 17.19
CA GLY A 335 -5.94 18.05 18.59
C GLY A 335 -4.92 19.16 18.82
N LYS A 336 -3.81 18.83 19.46
CA LYS A 336 -2.68 19.76 19.63
C LYS A 336 -2.01 20.06 18.29
N SER A 337 -1.94 19.10 17.40
CA SER A 337 -1.56 19.25 16.01
C SER A 337 -2.76 19.76 15.21
N VAL A 338 -2.57 20.76 14.34
CA VAL A 338 -3.64 21.31 13.50
C VAL A 338 -3.87 20.49 12.23
N GLY A 339 -2.97 19.55 11.92
CA GLY A 339 -2.99 18.81 10.66
C GLY A 339 -2.45 19.64 9.49
N CYS A 340 -2.58 19.11 8.29
CA CYS A 340 -2.16 19.77 7.06
C CYS A 340 -3.11 19.44 5.90
N ASN A 341 -3.03 20.25 4.83
CA ASN A 341 -3.58 19.90 3.52
C ASN A 341 -2.66 18.90 2.80
N THR A 342 -3.04 18.41 1.62
CA THR A 342 -2.21 17.41 0.91
C THR A 342 -1.00 18.02 0.20
N GLN A 343 -1.00 19.32 -0.12
CA GLN A 343 0.18 20.02 -0.63
C GLN A 343 1.27 20.10 0.46
N ASP A 344 0.88 20.50 1.69
CA ASP A 344 1.79 20.57 2.83
C ASP A 344 2.32 19.17 3.22
N LEU A 345 1.47 18.14 3.13
CA LEU A 345 1.89 16.74 3.28
C LEU A 345 2.98 16.38 2.26
N GLY A 346 2.78 16.79 0.99
CA GLY A 346 3.77 16.65 -0.08
C GLY A 346 5.09 17.33 0.26
N ALA A 347 5.05 18.57 0.77
CA ALA A 347 6.24 19.30 1.18
C ALA A 347 6.97 18.60 2.34
N ILE A 348 6.25 18.08 3.32
CA ILE A 348 6.82 17.35 4.45
C ILE A 348 7.53 16.07 3.97
N ILE A 349 6.85 15.20 3.23
CA ILE A 349 7.45 13.92 2.80
C ILE A 349 8.58 14.14 1.78
N HIS A 350 8.48 15.18 0.93
CA HIS A 350 9.55 15.57 0.00
C HIS A 350 10.81 16.03 0.75
N HIS A 351 10.67 16.80 1.82
CA HIS A 351 11.80 17.22 2.67
C HIS A 351 12.61 16.02 3.20
N TYR A 352 11.95 14.89 3.43
CA TYR A 352 12.58 13.64 3.90
C TYR A 352 13.04 12.71 2.77
N GLY A 353 12.94 13.14 1.51
CA GLY A 353 13.57 12.47 0.37
C GLY A 353 12.62 11.79 -0.61
N ALA A 354 11.31 12.05 -0.53
CA ALA A 354 10.39 11.53 -1.53
C ALA A 354 10.59 12.22 -2.88
N TYR A 355 10.77 11.42 -3.92
CA TYR A 355 10.81 11.83 -5.32
C TYR A 355 9.44 11.69 -5.99
N LYS A 356 8.69 10.64 -5.60
CA LYS A 356 7.24 10.51 -5.86
C LYS A 356 6.53 10.20 -4.54
N ALA A 357 5.32 10.70 -4.36
CA ALA A 357 4.49 10.37 -3.20
C ALA A 357 3.00 10.46 -3.52
N VAL A 358 2.23 9.55 -2.91
CA VAL A 358 0.77 9.46 -3.00
C VAL A 358 0.14 9.72 -1.63
N ASN A 359 -1.01 10.40 -1.61
CA ASN A 359 -1.84 10.54 -0.43
C ASN A 359 -2.75 9.30 -0.29
N TRP A 360 -2.75 8.70 0.90
CA TRP A 360 -3.65 7.64 1.33
C TRP A 360 -4.79 8.17 2.19
N ASP A 361 -5.63 7.27 2.74
CA ASP A 361 -6.75 7.68 3.57
C ASP A 361 -6.26 8.47 4.79
N GLY A 362 -7.00 9.51 5.09
CA GLY A 362 -6.66 10.50 6.10
C GLY A 362 -7.68 10.59 7.23
N GLY A 363 -7.64 11.71 7.96
CA GLY A 363 -8.61 11.99 9.00
C GLY A 363 -8.55 10.99 10.16
N GLY A 364 -9.64 10.31 10.43
CA GLY A 364 -9.74 9.32 11.51
C GLY A 364 -8.97 8.04 11.25
N SER A 365 -8.60 7.76 10.00
CA SER A 365 -7.84 6.58 9.60
C SER A 365 -6.35 6.74 9.78
N SER A 366 -5.83 8.01 9.81
CA SER A 366 -4.39 8.27 9.91
C SER A 366 -3.80 7.68 11.17
N CYS A 367 -2.91 6.72 11.00
CA CYS A 367 -2.15 6.13 12.10
C CYS A 367 -0.83 5.54 11.61
N MET A 368 0.17 5.54 12.51
CA MET A 368 1.41 4.81 12.34
C MET A 368 1.55 3.83 13.50
N TYR A 369 1.93 2.61 13.19
CA TYR A 369 2.28 1.56 14.14
C TYR A 369 3.79 1.40 14.12
N LEU A 370 4.38 1.27 15.30
CA LEU A 370 5.77 0.87 15.53
C LEU A 370 5.78 -0.13 16.68
N GLN A 371 6.65 -1.13 16.60
CA GLN A 371 6.86 -2.12 17.64
C GLN A 371 8.04 -1.70 18.53
#